data_41311f3ff30d0272e87c3233fc4ab84f
#
_entry.id   41311f3ff30d0272e87c3233fc4ab84f
#
_cell.length_a   1.000
_cell.length_b   1.000
_cell.length_c   1.000
_cell.angle_alpha   90.00
_cell.angle_beta   90.00
_cell.angle_gamma   90.00
#
_symmetry.space_group_name_H-M   'P 1'
#
loop_
_entity.id
_entity.type
_entity.pdbx_description
1 polymer ?
#
loop_
_entity_poly.entity_id
_entity_poly.type
_entity_poly.pdbx_seq_one_letter_code
_entity_poly.pdbx_strand_id
1 'polypeptide(L)'
;MDKERFQVPKSVQQAVPIRRIWPDGIFQVGNKYSKSFRFTDINYAIASKADKTEMFLDYSELLNALDSGSSAKITLNNRRINKEEFEHSLLIPMKGDGLDHYRQEYNDMLLSKVSGTSNSIYQERYLTVSIHKKNVDEARTYFARVGTDIVTHLAKLSSVAEELDAGERLQLFRDFFKTDEPSAFPFDLKAFAKKGHSFKDWICPESMEFHSDHFQINGRYGRVLYMQDYASYVKDDMVSELCDLSRDLMLSIDILPVPTDEAVREIQNKLLGVETNVTNWQ
;
A
#
# COMPACT_ATOMS: atom_id res chain seq x y z
N MET A 1 -18.79 3.09 23.39
CA MET A 1 -17.79 2.30 22.66
C MET A 1 -17.92 0.87 23.17
N ASP A 2 -18.62 0.02 22.43
CA ASP A 2 -18.62 -1.40 22.71
C ASP A 2 -17.20 -1.94 22.48
N LYS A 3 -16.57 -2.41 23.56
CA LYS A 3 -15.32 -3.17 23.45
C LYS A 3 -15.66 -4.48 22.74
N GLU A 4 -15.49 -4.54 21.42
CA GLU A 4 -15.49 -5.82 20.72
C GLU A 4 -14.47 -6.72 21.43
N ARG A 5 -14.96 -7.79 22.06
CA ARG A 5 -14.09 -8.79 22.67
C ARG A 5 -13.30 -9.44 21.53
N PHE A 6 -11.99 -9.27 21.55
CA PHE A 6 -11.11 -9.98 20.63
C PHE A 6 -11.40 -11.50 20.74
N GLN A 7 -11.80 -12.08 19.62
CA GLN A 7 -11.98 -13.53 19.51
C GLN A 7 -10.76 -14.10 18.79
N VAL A 8 -10.09 -15.04 19.43
CA VAL A 8 -8.97 -15.76 18.83
C VAL A 8 -9.46 -16.53 17.60
N PRO A 9 -8.91 -16.29 16.40
CA PRO A 9 -9.30 -17.01 15.20
C PRO A 9 -9.04 -18.52 15.36
N LYS A 10 -9.98 -19.34 14.92
CA LYS A 10 -9.86 -20.82 14.95
C LYS A 10 -9.26 -21.40 13.66
N SER A 11 -9.12 -20.59 12.62
CA SER A 11 -8.53 -20.97 11.34
C SER A 11 -7.81 -19.79 10.71
N VAL A 12 -6.90 -20.07 9.79
CA VAL A 12 -6.18 -19.05 9.02
C VAL A 12 -7.14 -18.13 8.26
N GLN A 13 -8.19 -18.68 7.64
CA GLN A 13 -9.20 -17.88 6.92
C GLN A 13 -9.99 -16.95 7.87
N GLN A 14 -10.15 -17.31 9.15
CA GLN A 14 -10.77 -16.42 10.12
C GLN A 14 -9.82 -15.32 10.59
N ALA A 15 -8.51 -15.56 10.58
CA ALA A 15 -7.51 -14.55 10.90
C ALA A 15 -7.50 -13.39 9.89
N VAL A 16 -7.87 -13.65 8.63
CA VAL A 16 -8.00 -12.60 7.61
C VAL A 16 -9.42 -12.02 7.66
N PRO A 17 -9.61 -10.76 8.12
CA PRO A 17 -10.93 -10.21 8.44
C PRO A 17 -11.75 -9.79 7.22
N ILE A 18 -11.24 -9.96 6.00
CA ILE A 18 -11.95 -9.60 4.76
C ILE A 18 -13.20 -10.48 4.64
N ARG A 19 -14.37 -9.85 4.60
CA ARG A 19 -15.66 -10.55 4.54
C ARG A 19 -16.15 -10.75 3.10
N ARG A 20 -16.04 -9.73 2.27
CA ARG A 20 -16.49 -9.71 0.89
C ARG A 20 -15.53 -8.92 0.02
N ILE A 21 -15.48 -9.28 -1.24
CA ILE A 21 -14.75 -8.59 -2.30
C ILE A 21 -15.67 -8.44 -3.52
N TRP A 22 -15.48 -7.38 -4.28
CA TRP A 22 -16.20 -7.12 -5.52
C TRP A 22 -15.21 -6.94 -6.67
N PRO A 23 -15.60 -7.28 -7.91
CA PRO A 23 -14.71 -7.21 -9.07
C PRO A 23 -14.08 -5.82 -9.30
N ASP A 24 -14.79 -4.76 -8.91
CA ASP A 24 -14.34 -3.37 -8.96
C ASP A 24 -13.29 -3.00 -7.90
N GLY A 25 -12.71 -3.99 -7.23
CA GLY A 25 -11.66 -3.80 -6.25
C GLY A 25 -12.13 -3.30 -4.88
N ILE A 26 -13.42 -3.26 -4.60
CA ILE A 26 -13.92 -2.91 -3.27
C ILE A 26 -13.83 -4.13 -2.35
N PHE A 27 -13.22 -3.95 -1.17
CA PHE A 27 -13.11 -4.96 -0.12
C PHE A 27 -13.90 -4.51 1.11
N GLN A 28 -14.50 -5.47 1.82
CA GLN A 28 -15.31 -5.22 3.02
C GLN A 28 -14.74 -5.96 4.24
N VAL A 29 -14.56 -5.20 5.33
CA VAL A 29 -14.24 -5.70 6.67
C VAL A 29 -15.28 -5.12 7.63
N GLY A 30 -16.17 -5.97 8.18
CA GLY A 30 -17.32 -5.48 8.95
C GLY A 30 -18.23 -4.58 8.11
N ASN A 31 -18.43 -3.34 8.54
CA ASN A 31 -19.14 -2.26 7.81
C ASN A 31 -18.18 -1.24 7.16
N LYS A 32 -16.87 -1.51 7.18
CA LYS A 32 -15.84 -0.70 6.57
C LYS A 32 -15.55 -1.23 5.16
N TYR A 33 -15.62 -0.36 4.18
CA TYR A 33 -15.29 -0.62 2.78
C TYR A 33 -13.98 0.07 2.43
N SER A 34 -13.19 -0.54 1.56
CA SER A 34 -11.90 0.01 1.13
C SER A 34 -11.68 -0.17 -0.37
N LYS A 35 -10.99 0.78 -0.98
CA LYS A 35 -10.51 0.73 -2.36
C LYS A 35 -9.05 1.16 -2.41
N SER A 36 -8.27 0.57 -3.31
CA SER A 36 -6.84 0.85 -3.43
C SER A 36 -6.49 1.37 -4.81
N PHE A 37 -5.50 2.25 -4.84
CA PHE A 37 -4.94 2.87 -6.03
C PHE A 37 -3.44 2.57 -6.03
N ARG A 38 -2.89 2.13 -7.15
CA ARG A 38 -1.45 2.08 -7.39
C ARG A 38 -1.04 3.41 -7.98
N PHE A 39 0.08 3.97 -7.55
CA PHE A 39 0.58 5.22 -8.09
C PHE A 39 2.09 5.15 -8.35
N THR A 40 2.54 5.95 -9.32
CA THR A 40 3.94 6.01 -9.71
C THR A 40 4.73 6.95 -8.81
N ASP A 41 6.06 6.88 -8.90
CA ASP A 41 6.95 7.73 -8.13
C ASP A 41 6.79 9.20 -8.48
N ILE A 42 7.11 10.05 -7.52
CA ILE A 42 7.16 11.50 -7.64
C ILE A 42 8.63 11.91 -7.63
N ASN A 43 9.07 12.65 -8.62
CA ASN A 43 10.47 12.99 -8.80
C ASN A 43 10.96 14.10 -7.85
N TYR A 44 10.71 13.89 -6.55
CA TYR A 44 11.00 14.85 -5.49
C TYR A 44 12.51 15.06 -5.24
N ALA A 45 13.31 14.01 -5.36
CA ALA A 45 14.73 14.05 -4.99
C ALA A 45 15.51 15.09 -5.79
N ILE A 46 15.28 15.19 -7.11
CA ILE A 46 15.98 16.08 -8.04
C ILE A 46 15.26 17.42 -8.26
N ALA A 47 14.10 17.63 -7.67
CA ALA A 47 13.32 18.85 -7.84
C ALA A 47 14.03 20.06 -7.19
N SER A 48 13.81 21.25 -7.75
CA SER A 48 14.29 22.50 -7.17
C SER A 48 13.60 22.79 -5.82
N LYS A 49 14.14 23.71 -5.02
CA LYS A 49 13.52 24.09 -3.74
C LYS A 49 12.10 24.66 -3.92
N ALA A 50 11.88 25.41 -5.00
CA ALA A 50 10.56 25.97 -5.30
C ALA A 50 9.57 24.86 -5.65
N ASP A 51 9.97 23.93 -6.54
CA ASP A 51 9.13 22.80 -6.96
C ASP A 51 8.82 21.86 -5.76
N LYS A 52 9.79 21.64 -4.88
CA LYS A 52 9.57 20.87 -3.63
C LYS A 52 8.51 21.50 -2.72
N THR A 53 8.48 22.82 -2.65
CA THR A 53 7.46 23.53 -1.89
C THR A 53 6.08 23.38 -2.53
N GLU A 54 6.00 23.49 -3.86
CA GLU A 54 4.77 23.29 -4.62
C GLU A 54 4.26 21.84 -4.47
N MET A 55 5.13 20.85 -4.66
CA MET A 55 4.81 19.44 -4.43
C MET A 55 4.29 19.17 -3.01
N PHE A 56 4.86 19.82 -2.00
CA PHE A 56 4.38 19.68 -0.62
C PHE A 56 2.96 20.25 -0.45
N LEU A 57 2.67 21.37 -1.08
CA LEU A 57 1.33 21.96 -1.07
C LEU A 57 0.31 21.06 -1.78
N ASP A 58 0.64 20.56 -2.97
CA ASP A 58 -0.21 19.64 -3.71
C ASP A 58 -0.45 18.32 -2.95
N TYR A 59 0.59 17.79 -2.29
CA TYR A 59 0.44 16.63 -1.42
C TYR A 59 -0.48 16.93 -0.22
N SER A 60 -0.37 18.10 0.35
CA SER A 60 -1.26 18.55 1.44
C SER A 60 -2.71 18.67 0.96
N GLU A 61 -2.93 19.17 -0.27
CA GLU A 61 -4.27 19.20 -0.90
C GLU A 61 -4.85 17.80 -1.07
N LEU A 62 -4.05 16.83 -1.53
CA LEU A 62 -4.46 15.42 -1.65
C LEU A 62 -4.96 14.88 -0.30
N LEU A 63 -4.22 15.12 0.78
CA LEU A 63 -4.60 14.64 2.11
C LEU A 63 -5.84 15.36 2.65
N ASN A 64 -5.95 16.66 2.39
CA ASN A 64 -7.10 17.47 2.82
C ASN A 64 -8.39 17.18 2.02
N ALA A 65 -8.27 16.56 0.83
CA ALA A 65 -9.44 16.12 0.05
C ALA A 65 -10.13 14.87 0.65
N LEU A 66 -9.50 14.21 1.62
CA LEU A 66 -10.07 13.06 2.30
C LEU A 66 -11.10 13.48 3.35
N ASP A 67 -12.28 12.87 3.32
CA ASP A 67 -13.36 13.16 4.28
C ASP A 67 -12.96 12.72 5.71
N SER A 68 -13.31 13.50 6.73
CA SER A 68 -13.02 13.23 8.14
C SER A 68 -13.59 11.90 8.68
N GLY A 69 -14.56 11.29 7.99
CA GLY A 69 -15.09 9.96 8.32
C GLY A 69 -14.37 8.81 7.61
N SER A 70 -13.35 9.11 6.79
CA SER A 70 -12.53 8.14 6.10
C SER A 70 -11.21 7.86 6.82
N SER A 71 -10.49 6.87 6.35
CA SER A 71 -9.07 6.68 6.67
C SER A 71 -8.33 6.33 5.39
N ALA A 72 -7.12 6.84 5.24
CA ALA A 72 -6.24 6.46 4.15
C ALA A 72 -5.01 5.72 4.67
N LYS A 73 -4.41 4.91 3.81
CA LYS A 73 -3.18 4.20 4.09
C LYS A 73 -2.29 4.28 2.87
N ILE A 74 -1.12 4.85 3.02
CA ILE A 74 -0.04 4.74 2.03
C ILE A 74 0.75 3.48 2.36
N THR A 75 0.95 2.64 1.35
CA THR A 75 1.75 1.42 1.48
C THR A 75 2.86 1.45 0.44
N LEU A 76 4.09 1.29 0.91
CA LEU A 76 5.27 1.08 0.10
C LEU A 76 5.64 -0.40 0.19
N ASN A 77 5.70 -1.07 -0.94
CA ASN A 77 5.95 -2.51 -1.02
C ASN A 77 7.21 -2.76 -1.84
N ASN A 78 8.30 -3.10 -1.16
CA ASN A 78 9.54 -3.53 -1.79
C ASN A 78 9.50 -5.04 -1.95
N ARG A 79 9.67 -5.51 -3.18
CA ARG A 79 9.80 -6.93 -3.48
C ARG A 79 11.04 -7.19 -4.29
N ARG A 80 11.67 -8.32 -4.03
CA ARG A 80 12.72 -8.81 -4.91
C ARG A 80 12.12 -9.22 -6.24
N ILE A 81 12.74 -8.78 -7.30
CA ILE A 81 12.33 -9.16 -8.66
C ILE A 81 12.58 -10.67 -8.79
N ASN A 82 11.53 -11.43 -9.04
CA ASN A 82 11.65 -12.82 -9.46
C ASN A 82 12.14 -12.82 -10.92
N LYS A 83 13.16 -13.62 -11.21
CA LYS A 83 13.75 -13.72 -12.55
C LYS A 83 12.71 -14.05 -13.63
N GLU A 84 11.77 -14.94 -13.34
CA GLU A 84 10.69 -15.31 -14.27
C GLU A 84 9.70 -14.17 -14.53
N GLU A 85 9.28 -13.43 -13.50
CA GLU A 85 8.42 -12.24 -13.65
C GLU A 85 9.14 -11.13 -14.43
N PHE A 86 10.43 -10.95 -14.18
CA PHE A 86 11.25 -10.00 -14.92
C PHE A 86 11.33 -10.36 -16.41
N GLU A 87 11.58 -11.62 -16.72
CA GLU A 87 11.65 -12.11 -18.10
C GLU A 87 10.32 -11.89 -18.82
N HIS A 88 9.19 -12.12 -18.17
CA HIS A 88 7.87 -11.91 -18.76
C HIS A 88 7.43 -10.44 -18.88
N SER A 89 7.88 -9.57 -17.98
CA SER A 89 7.38 -8.18 -17.91
C SER A 89 8.26 -7.16 -18.62
N LEU A 90 9.56 -7.40 -18.71
CA LEU A 90 10.53 -6.44 -19.21
C LEU A 90 11.23 -6.87 -20.49
N LEU A 91 11.29 -8.16 -20.80
CA LEU A 91 11.91 -8.60 -22.03
C LEU A 91 11.01 -8.34 -23.23
N ILE A 92 11.61 -7.82 -24.30
CA ILE A 92 10.90 -7.60 -25.55
C ILE A 92 10.66 -8.95 -26.23
N PRO A 93 9.39 -9.32 -26.50
CA PRO A 93 9.10 -10.60 -27.15
C PRO A 93 9.62 -10.62 -28.59
N MET A 94 10.13 -11.77 -29.02
CA MET A 94 10.56 -12.00 -30.40
C MET A 94 9.36 -12.00 -31.33
N LYS A 95 9.45 -11.34 -32.50
CA LYS A 95 8.34 -11.18 -33.45
C LYS A 95 8.57 -11.87 -34.79
N GLY A 96 9.77 -12.41 -35.07
CA GLY A 96 10.11 -13.04 -36.35
C GLY A 96 10.21 -12.07 -37.53
N ASP A 97 10.44 -10.78 -37.28
CA ASP A 97 10.39 -9.70 -38.28
C ASP A 97 11.79 -9.21 -38.75
N GLY A 98 12.85 -10.00 -38.55
CA GLY A 98 14.22 -9.64 -38.91
C GLY A 98 14.91 -8.67 -37.95
N LEU A 99 14.20 -8.13 -36.93
CA LEU A 99 14.76 -7.26 -35.89
C LEU A 99 15.01 -8.01 -34.58
N ASP A 100 14.81 -9.32 -34.56
CA ASP A 100 14.92 -10.11 -33.35
C ASP A 100 16.35 -10.14 -32.78
N HIS A 101 17.37 -10.00 -33.60
CA HIS A 101 18.73 -9.93 -33.12
C HIS A 101 18.98 -8.67 -32.26
N TYR A 102 18.37 -7.51 -32.59
CA TYR A 102 18.45 -6.31 -31.77
C TYR A 102 17.64 -6.43 -30.49
N ARG A 103 16.47 -7.13 -30.56
CA ARG A 103 15.69 -7.44 -29.36
C ARG A 103 16.46 -8.35 -28.42
N GLN A 104 17.14 -9.34 -28.97
CA GLN A 104 17.96 -10.25 -28.18
C GLN A 104 19.13 -9.56 -27.51
N GLU A 105 19.88 -8.75 -28.23
CA GLU A 105 20.98 -7.95 -27.69
C GLU A 105 20.53 -7.03 -26.55
N TYR A 106 19.38 -6.37 -26.72
CA TYR A 106 18.77 -5.54 -25.69
C TYR A 106 18.34 -6.36 -24.48
N ASN A 107 17.69 -7.49 -24.70
CA ASN A 107 17.27 -8.41 -23.64
C ASN A 107 18.47 -8.98 -22.87
N ASP A 108 19.55 -9.36 -23.57
CA ASP A 108 20.79 -9.85 -22.96
C ASP A 108 21.46 -8.76 -22.10
N MET A 109 21.43 -7.50 -22.55
CA MET A 109 21.88 -6.38 -21.75
C MET A 109 21.05 -6.19 -20.48
N LEU A 110 19.72 -6.30 -20.56
CA LEU A 110 18.82 -6.21 -19.40
C LEU A 110 19.08 -7.35 -18.43
N LEU A 111 19.18 -8.60 -18.93
CA LEU A 111 19.47 -9.79 -18.11
C LEU A 111 20.83 -9.69 -17.42
N SER A 112 21.86 -9.17 -18.10
CA SER A 112 23.18 -8.98 -17.51
C SER A 112 23.17 -7.95 -16.37
N LYS A 113 22.38 -6.88 -16.50
CA LYS A 113 22.20 -5.88 -15.45
C LYS A 113 21.50 -6.46 -14.23
N VAL A 114 20.47 -7.27 -14.42
CA VAL A 114 19.73 -7.90 -13.32
C VAL A 114 20.53 -8.99 -12.64
N SER A 115 21.25 -9.82 -13.41
CA SER A 115 22.09 -10.89 -12.85
C SER A 115 23.32 -10.34 -12.11
N GLY A 116 23.84 -9.17 -12.50
CA GLY A 116 24.96 -8.49 -11.83
C GLY A 116 24.57 -7.77 -10.53
N THR A 117 23.29 -7.47 -10.33
CA THR A 117 22.77 -6.85 -9.10
C THR A 117 22.05 -7.90 -8.27
N SER A 118 22.73 -8.48 -7.28
CA SER A 118 22.14 -9.45 -6.34
C SER A 118 20.94 -8.92 -5.53
N ASN A 119 20.52 -7.68 -5.75
CA ASN A 119 19.56 -6.94 -4.93
C ASN A 119 18.57 -6.11 -5.75
N SER A 120 18.10 -6.60 -6.91
CA SER A 120 17.05 -5.90 -7.67
C SER A 120 15.76 -5.88 -6.87
N ILE A 121 15.41 -4.70 -6.38
CA ILE A 121 14.15 -4.44 -5.67
C ILE A 121 13.21 -3.69 -6.61
N TYR A 122 11.99 -4.17 -6.71
CA TYR A 122 10.87 -3.47 -7.32
C TYR A 122 10.02 -2.85 -6.24
N GLN A 123 9.82 -1.54 -6.28
CA GLN A 123 9.04 -0.82 -5.30
C GLN A 123 7.70 -0.39 -5.88
N GLU A 124 6.63 -0.82 -5.27
CA GLU A 124 5.26 -0.42 -5.59
C GLU A 124 4.69 0.48 -4.50
N ARG A 125 3.87 1.42 -4.92
CA ARG A 125 3.22 2.39 -4.04
C ARG A 125 1.72 2.32 -4.18
N TYR A 126 1.04 2.24 -3.04
CA TYR A 126 -0.40 2.11 -2.98
C TYR A 126 -1.01 3.14 -2.03
N LEU A 127 -2.13 3.70 -2.44
CA LEU A 127 -3.00 4.49 -1.57
C LEU A 127 -4.31 3.71 -1.39
N THR A 128 -4.61 3.30 -0.17
CA THR A 128 -5.86 2.63 0.16
C THR A 128 -6.74 3.55 0.97
N VAL A 129 -7.92 3.87 0.47
CA VAL A 129 -8.94 4.65 1.19
C VAL A 129 -10.00 3.72 1.74
N SER A 130 -10.42 3.98 2.95
CA SER A 130 -11.46 3.20 3.64
C SER A 130 -12.52 4.11 4.26
N ILE A 131 -13.77 3.67 4.22
CA ILE A 131 -14.93 4.41 4.74
C ILE A 131 -15.97 3.45 5.33
N HIS A 132 -16.68 3.89 6.36
CA HIS A 132 -17.84 3.18 6.87
C HIS A 132 -19.08 3.57 6.08
N LYS A 133 -19.77 2.59 5.48
CA LYS A 133 -21.03 2.78 4.76
C LYS A 133 -22.01 1.66 5.09
N LYS A 134 -23.31 1.91 4.85
CA LYS A 134 -24.37 0.92 5.12
C LYS A 134 -24.34 -0.25 4.14
N ASN A 135 -24.01 0.03 2.88
CA ASN A 135 -23.96 -0.96 1.81
C ASN A 135 -22.88 -0.63 0.78
N VAL A 136 -22.66 -1.55 -0.15
CA VAL A 136 -21.61 -1.42 -1.18
C VAL A 136 -21.94 -0.34 -2.21
N ASP A 137 -23.20 -0.06 -2.49
CA ASP A 137 -23.58 0.93 -3.52
C ASP A 137 -23.31 2.36 -3.04
N GLU A 138 -23.54 2.63 -1.75
CA GLU A 138 -23.08 3.87 -1.12
C GLU A 138 -21.56 3.98 -1.13
N ALA A 139 -20.86 2.87 -0.91
CA ALA A 139 -19.39 2.84 -0.97
C ALA A 139 -18.88 3.09 -2.40
N ARG A 140 -19.52 2.50 -3.43
CA ARG A 140 -19.20 2.76 -4.85
C ARG A 140 -19.33 4.22 -5.22
N THR A 141 -20.46 4.85 -4.84
CA THR A 141 -20.69 6.27 -5.08
C THR A 141 -19.60 7.12 -4.42
N TYR A 142 -19.23 6.78 -3.20
CA TYR A 142 -18.16 7.46 -2.48
C TYR A 142 -16.81 7.29 -3.19
N PHE A 143 -16.41 6.06 -3.53
CA PHE A 143 -15.12 5.80 -4.17
C PHE A 143 -15.04 6.33 -5.60
N ALA A 144 -16.15 6.43 -6.33
CA ALA A 144 -16.17 7.06 -7.65
C ALA A 144 -15.79 8.55 -7.56
N ARG A 145 -16.31 9.27 -6.56
CA ARG A 145 -15.97 10.68 -6.31
C ARG A 145 -14.52 10.82 -5.83
N VAL A 146 -14.18 10.16 -4.74
CA VAL A 146 -12.85 10.28 -4.11
C VAL A 146 -11.75 9.74 -5.01
N GLY A 147 -12.04 8.70 -5.80
CA GLY A 147 -11.10 8.16 -6.79
C GLY A 147 -10.73 9.19 -7.85
N THR A 148 -11.71 9.95 -8.36
CA THR A 148 -11.44 11.03 -9.31
C THR A 148 -10.57 12.13 -8.67
N ASP A 149 -10.86 12.50 -7.43
CA ASP A 149 -10.07 13.49 -6.69
C ASP A 149 -8.63 13.02 -6.49
N ILE A 150 -8.44 11.77 -6.06
CA ILE A 150 -7.11 11.14 -5.87
C ILE A 150 -6.30 11.15 -7.17
N VAL A 151 -6.89 10.67 -8.27
CA VAL A 151 -6.21 10.63 -9.59
C VAL A 151 -5.82 12.04 -10.02
N THR A 152 -6.70 13.02 -9.82
CA THR A 152 -6.45 14.42 -10.19
C THR A 152 -5.31 15.04 -9.37
N HIS A 153 -5.30 14.83 -8.04
CA HIS A 153 -4.25 15.37 -7.17
C HIS A 153 -2.90 14.68 -7.40
N LEU A 154 -2.89 13.35 -7.62
CA LEU A 154 -1.65 12.65 -7.97
C LEU A 154 -1.11 13.07 -9.33
N ALA A 155 -1.98 13.37 -10.30
CA ALA A 155 -1.54 13.90 -11.60
C ALA A 155 -0.88 15.29 -11.47
N LYS A 156 -1.34 16.17 -10.56
CA LYS A 156 -0.66 17.44 -10.25
C LYS A 156 0.77 17.20 -9.76
N LEU A 157 0.97 16.15 -8.96
CA LEU A 157 2.28 15.71 -8.48
C LEU A 157 3.11 14.99 -9.57
N SER A 158 2.68 14.98 -10.83
CA SER A 158 3.30 14.23 -11.93
C SER A 158 3.33 12.70 -11.70
N SER A 159 2.43 12.19 -10.88
CA SER A 159 2.25 10.76 -10.64
C SER A 159 1.01 10.23 -11.36
N VAL A 160 1.14 9.06 -11.95
CA VAL A 160 0.01 8.35 -12.57
C VAL A 160 -0.60 7.42 -11.53
N ALA A 161 -1.92 7.53 -11.33
CA ALA A 161 -2.67 6.68 -10.43
C ALA A 161 -3.66 5.79 -11.17
N GLU A 162 -3.72 4.53 -10.79
CA GLU A 162 -4.59 3.50 -11.34
C GLU A 162 -5.40 2.83 -10.23
N GLU A 163 -6.70 2.66 -10.43
CA GLU A 163 -7.54 1.90 -9.53
C GLU A 163 -7.23 0.41 -9.65
N LEU A 164 -7.00 -0.25 -8.52
CA LEU A 164 -6.80 -1.70 -8.51
C LEU A 164 -8.12 -2.44 -8.54
N ASP A 165 -8.19 -3.48 -9.36
CA ASP A 165 -9.28 -4.45 -9.35
C ASP A 165 -9.15 -5.48 -8.20
N ALA A 166 -10.10 -6.41 -8.10
CA ALA A 166 -10.08 -7.42 -7.05
C ALA A 166 -8.91 -8.38 -7.17
N GLY A 167 -8.50 -8.75 -8.38
CA GLY A 167 -7.39 -9.66 -8.64
C GLY A 167 -6.07 -9.04 -8.22
N GLU A 168 -5.80 -7.80 -8.65
CA GLU A 168 -4.61 -7.04 -8.29
C GLU A 168 -4.49 -6.83 -6.77
N ARG A 169 -5.60 -6.50 -6.10
CA ARG A 169 -5.60 -6.36 -4.65
C ARG A 169 -5.38 -7.68 -3.91
N LEU A 170 -5.97 -8.76 -4.38
CA LEU A 170 -5.74 -10.10 -3.81
C LEU A 170 -4.29 -10.55 -4.01
N GLN A 171 -3.68 -10.16 -5.14
CA GLN A 171 -2.28 -10.45 -5.40
C GLN A 171 -1.36 -9.83 -4.33
N LEU A 172 -1.62 -8.59 -3.90
CA LEU A 172 -0.88 -7.96 -2.79
C LEU A 172 -0.90 -8.79 -1.50
N PHE A 173 -2.07 -9.32 -1.14
CA PHE A 173 -2.18 -10.18 0.04
C PHE A 173 -1.47 -11.52 -0.14
N ARG A 174 -1.57 -12.10 -1.35
CA ARG A 174 -0.86 -13.33 -1.66
C ARG A 174 0.65 -13.13 -1.55
N ASP A 175 1.19 -12.08 -2.14
CA ASP A 175 2.61 -11.75 -2.10
C ASP A 175 3.12 -11.55 -0.68
N PHE A 176 2.30 -10.97 0.18
CA PHE A 176 2.63 -10.81 1.59
C PHE A 176 2.66 -12.13 2.36
N PHE A 177 1.66 -13.01 2.15
CA PHE A 177 1.53 -14.26 2.91
C PHE A 177 2.26 -15.45 2.29
N LYS A 178 2.50 -15.44 0.98
CA LYS A 178 3.06 -16.55 0.20
C LYS A 178 4.28 -16.09 -0.62
N THR A 179 5.24 -15.50 0.04
CA THR A 179 6.42 -14.87 -0.58
C THR A 179 7.29 -15.82 -1.42
N ASP A 180 7.19 -17.12 -1.25
CA ASP A 180 8.00 -18.13 -1.97
C ASP A 180 7.30 -18.79 -3.15
N GLU A 181 6.00 -18.53 -3.29
CA GLU A 181 5.25 -19.10 -4.40
C GLU A 181 5.25 -18.09 -5.57
N PRO A 182 5.76 -18.46 -6.75
CA PRO A 182 5.66 -17.58 -7.92
C PRO A 182 4.18 -17.29 -8.20
N SER A 183 3.87 -16.02 -8.41
CA SER A 183 2.53 -15.60 -8.81
C SER A 183 2.33 -15.90 -10.29
N ALA A 184 1.96 -17.12 -10.59
CA ALA A 184 2.00 -17.61 -11.97
C ALA A 184 0.94 -17.04 -12.91
N PHE A 185 -0.10 -16.30 -12.46
CA PHE A 185 -1.16 -15.82 -13.39
C PHE A 185 -2.03 -14.74 -12.77
N PRO A 186 -2.64 -13.86 -13.58
CA PRO A 186 -3.70 -12.98 -13.10
C PRO A 186 -4.84 -13.81 -12.50
N PHE A 187 -5.25 -13.47 -11.30
CA PHE A 187 -6.28 -14.17 -10.56
C PHE A 187 -7.66 -13.93 -11.17
N ASP A 188 -8.29 -14.97 -11.72
CA ASP A 188 -9.68 -14.92 -12.19
C ASP A 188 -10.64 -15.29 -11.05
N LEU A 189 -11.17 -14.28 -10.37
CA LEU A 189 -12.14 -14.44 -9.30
C LEU A 189 -13.38 -15.24 -9.72
N LYS A 190 -13.87 -15.06 -10.94
CA LYS A 190 -15.08 -15.76 -11.43
C LYS A 190 -14.82 -17.24 -11.67
N ALA A 191 -13.70 -17.57 -12.29
CA ALA A 191 -13.31 -18.96 -12.53
C ALA A 191 -13.04 -19.69 -11.21
N PHE A 192 -12.41 -19.00 -10.24
CA PHE A 192 -12.11 -19.55 -8.93
C PHE A 192 -13.37 -19.82 -8.09
N ALA A 193 -14.30 -18.86 -8.08
CA ALA A 193 -15.59 -19.01 -7.39
C ALA A 193 -16.46 -20.11 -8.00
N LYS A 194 -16.44 -20.30 -9.32
CA LYS A 194 -17.18 -21.40 -10.00
C LYS A 194 -16.70 -22.80 -9.56
N LYS A 195 -15.43 -22.92 -9.13
CA LYS A 195 -14.87 -24.17 -8.58
C LYS A 195 -15.22 -24.38 -7.10
N GLY A 196 -16.00 -23.50 -6.49
CA GLY A 196 -16.41 -23.60 -5.08
C GLY A 196 -15.34 -23.14 -4.07
N HIS A 197 -14.25 -22.53 -4.54
CA HIS A 197 -13.19 -22.02 -3.66
C HIS A 197 -13.49 -20.61 -3.16
N SER A 198 -13.09 -20.31 -1.93
CA SER A 198 -13.11 -18.98 -1.38
C SER A 198 -11.86 -18.20 -1.85
N PHE A 199 -12.01 -16.89 -2.11
CA PHE A 199 -10.83 -16.03 -2.37
C PHE A 199 -9.78 -16.12 -1.25
N LYS A 200 -10.19 -16.47 -0.02
CA LYS A 200 -9.28 -16.67 1.10
C LYS A 200 -8.34 -17.86 0.90
N ASP A 201 -8.78 -18.89 0.19
CA ASP A 201 -7.91 -20.05 -0.12
C ASP A 201 -6.75 -19.64 -1.03
N TRP A 202 -6.93 -18.56 -1.81
CA TRP A 202 -5.89 -18.01 -2.66
C TRP A 202 -4.83 -17.21 -1.91
N ILE A 203 -5.24 -16.41 -0.93
CA ILE A 203 -4.37 -15.45 -0.23
C ILE A 203 -3.85 -15.97 1.11
N CYS A 204 -4.58 -16.85 1.80
CA CYS A 204 -4.19 -17.29 3.12
C CYS A 204 -2.96 -18.21 3.07
N PRO A 205 -2.04 -18.08 4.04
CA PRO A 205 -0.97 -19.05 4.24
C PRO A 205 -1.56 -20.41 4.66
N GLU A 206 -0.78 -21.47 4.49
CA GLU A 206 -1.20 -22.83 4.86
C GLU A 206 -1.26 -23.02 6.38
N SER A 207 -0.36 -22.37 7.11
CA SER A 207 -0.29 -22.43 8.57
C SER A 207 0.05 -21.08 9.18
N MET A 208 -0.52 -20.84 10.36
CA MET A 208 -0.14 -19.76 11.28
C MET A 208 -0.08 -20.36 12.69
N GLU A 209 1.07 -20.19 13.35
CA GLU A 209 1.28 -20.62 14.74
C GLU A 209 1.71 -19.41 15.57
N PHE A 210 1.09 -19.24 16.74
CA PHE A 210 1.38 -18.10 17.61
C PHE A 210 1.92 -18.60 18.95
N HIS A 211 3.09 -18.13 19.32
CA HIS A 211 3.80 -18.42 20.56
C HIS A 211 3.93 -17.13 21.40
N SER A 212 4.46 -17.25 22.60
CA SER A 212 4.58 -16.11 23.52
C SER A 212 5.61 -15.05 23.07
N ASP A 213 6.62 -15.44 22.30
CA ASP A 213 7.76 -14.60 21.90
C ASP A 213 7.97 -14.50 20.40
N HIS A 214 7.27 -15.32 19.61
CA HIS A 214 7.33 -15.35 18.16
C HIS A 214 6.04 -15.90 17.56
N PHE A 215 5.92 -15.79 16.25
CA PHE A 215 4.91 -16.50 15.46
C PHE A 215 5.56 -17.19 14.27
N GLN A 216 4.85 -18.11 13.66
CA GLN A 216 5.26 -18.76 12.43
C GLN A 216 4.17 -18.63 11.37
N ILE A 217 4.57 -18.35 10.14
CA ILE A 217 3.70 -18.35 8.95
C ILE A 217 4.38 -19.22 7.90
N ASN A 218 3.74 -20.31 7.47
CA ASN A 218 4.32 -21.28 6.56
C ASN A 218 5.72 -21.77 7.00
N GLY A 219 5.90 -21.99 8.31
CA GLY A 219 7.19 -22.43 8.88
C GLY A 219 8.25 -21.31 8.99
N ARG A 220 7.96 -20.09 8.57
CA ARG A 220 8.86 -18.93 8.73
C ARG A 220 8.61 -18.26 10.06
N TYR A 221 9.68 -17.96 10.77
CA TYR A 221 9.64 -17.29 12.06
C TYR A 221 9.46 -15.77 11.89
N GLY A 222 8.58 -15.20 12.70
CA GLY A 222 8.36 -13.77 12.79
C GLY A 222 8.30 -13.30 14.24
N ARG A 223 8.61 -12.02 14.45
CA ARG A 223 8.49 -11.36 15.75
C ARG A 223 7.90 -9.97 15.57
N VAL A 224 7.04 -9.59 16.50
CA VAL A 224 6.52 -8.23 16.58
C VAL A 224 7.46 -7.40 17.44
N LEU A 225 7.91 -6.27 16.89
CA LEU A 225 8.66 -5.24 17.62
C LEU A 225 7.82 -3.97 17.65
N TYR A 226 7.95 -3.20 18.72
CA TYR A 226 7.32 -1.89 18.84
C TYR A 226 8.31 -0.88 19.40
N MET A 227 8.14 0.38 19.02
CA MET A 227 8.92 1.47 19.62
C MET A 227 8.34 1.77 21.00
N GLN A 228 9.17 1.71 22.02
CA GLN A 228 8.80 2.06 23.38
C GLN A 228 8.88 3.56 23.61
N ASP A 229 9.94 4.19 23.10
CA ASP A 229 10.18 5.63 23.19
C ASP A 229 10.30 6.23 21.79
N TYR A 230 9.70 7.39 21.61
CA TYR A 230 9.74 8.12 20.34
C TYR A 230 10.69 9.33 20.48
N ALA A 231 11.44 9.60 19.41
CA ALA A 231 12.20 10.84 19.31
C ALA A 231 11.24 12.05 19.31
N SER A 232 11.70 13.18 19.80
CA SER A 232 10.90 14.42 19.84
C SER A 232 10.55 14.94 18.44
N TYR A 233 11.30 14.55 17.43
CA TYR A 233 11.02 14.79 16.02
C TYR A 233 11.54 13.64 15.16
N VAL A 234 10.93 13.45 14.01
CA VAL A 234 11.31 12.45 13.01
C VAL A 234 11.75 13.21 11.76
N LYS A 235 12.90 12.84 11.19
CA LYS A 235 13.36 13.36 9.91
C LYS A 235 12.72 12.60 8.75
N ASP A 236 12.57 13.26 7.61
CA ASP A 236 12.12 12.67 6.35
C ASP A 236 13.04 11.53 5.86
N ASP A 237 14.34 11.60 6.17
CA ASP A 237 15.32 10.56 5.83
C ASP A 237 14.95 9.18 6.37
N MET A 238 14.29 9.06 7.51
CA MET A 238 13.98 7.77 8.15
C MET A 238 13.14 6.85 7.25
N VAL A 239 12.13 7.40 6.60
CA VAL A 239 11.27 6.62 5.68
C VAL A 239 12.06 6.23 4.43
N SER A 240 12.87 7.16 3.90
CA SER A 240 13.74 6.91 2.74
C SER A 240 14.74 5.80 3.04
N GLU A 241 15.46 5.86 4.15
CA GLU A 241 16.43 4.85 4.57
C GLU A 241 15.80 3.46 4.72
N LEU A 242 14.58 3.38 5.27
CA LEU A 242 13.85 2.11 5.36
C LEU A 242 13.45 1.59 3.98
N CYS A 243 13.01 2.46 3.08
CA CYS A 243 12.58 2.08 1.73
C CYS A 243 13.75 1.71 0.82
N ASP A 244 14.95 2.19 1.08
CA ASP A 244 16.17 1.90 0.31
C ASP A 244 16.83 0.58 0.73
N LEU A 245 16.29 -0.11 1.74
CA LEU A 245 16.77 -1.42 2.13
C LEU A 245 16.59 -2.44 0.98
N SER A 246 17.68 -3.12 0.61
CA SER A 246 17.66 -4.21 -0.37
C SER A 246 17.01 -5.50 0.19
N ARG A 247 15.81 -5.36 0.72
CA ARG A 247 15.02 -6.44 1.37
C ARG A 247 13.56 -6.32 0.98
N ASP A 248 12.85 -7.44 1.06
CA ASP A 248 11.40 -7.42 1.03
C ASP A 248 10.91 -6.62 2.23
N LEU A 249 10.12 -5.59 1.97
CA LEU A 249 9.61 -4.66 2.97
C LEU A 249 8.21 -4.21 2.58
N MET A 250 7.29 -4.24 3.54
CA MET A 250 6.00 -3.55 3.40
C MET A 250 5.89 -2.49 4.50
N LEU A 251 6.04 -1.22 4.13
CA LEU A 251 5.84 -0.07 5.01
C LEU A 251 4.44 0.47 4.82
N SER A 252 3.70 0.66 5.91
CA SER A 252 2.36 1.27 5.87
C SER A 252 2.30 2.49 6.77
N ILE A 253 1.75 3.58 6.23
CA ILE A 253 1.52 4.84 6.94
C ILE A 253 0.02 5.08 6.95
N ASP A 254 -0.59 5.02 8.14
CA ASP A 254 -2.01 5.29 8.33
C ASP A 254 -2.25 6.79 8.49
N ILE A 255 -3.24 7.30 7.75
CA ILE A 255 -3.64 8.72 7.72
C ILE A 255 -5.09 8.79 8.16
N LEU A 256 -5.33 9.52 9.24
CA LEU A 256 -6.66 9.75 9.81
C LEU A 256 -7.00 11.24 9.67
N PRO A 257 -7.87 11.63 8.74
CA PRO A 257 -8.32 13.00 8.63
C PRO A 257 -9.06 13.43 9.90
N VAL A 258 -8.68 14.58 10.45
CA VAL A 258 -9.33 15.19 11.62
C VAL A 258 -10.37 16.19 11.13
N PRO A 259 -11.56 16.26 11.74
CA PRO A 259 -12.54 17.31 11.44
C PRO A 259 -11.93 18.72 11.55
N THR A 260 -12.23 19.59 10.60
CA THR A 260 -11.61 20.93 10.50
C THR A 260 -11.78 21.76 11.77
N ASP A 261 -12.94 21.68 12.41
CA ASP A 261 -13.24 22.38 13.67
C ASP A 261 -12.39 21.86 14.84
N GLU A 262 -12.14 20.56 14.91
CA GLU A 262 -11.24 19.97 15.91
C GLU A 262 -9.79 20.36 15.64
N ALA A 263 -9.34 20.32 14.39
CA ALA A 263 -8.00 20.72 13.99
C ALA A 263 -7.71 22.19 14.33
N VAL A 264 -8.64 23.10 13.98
CA VAL A 264 -8.53 24.52 14.29
C VAL A 264 -8.45 24.74 15.80
N ARG A 265 -9.32 24.07 16.56
CA ARG A 265 -9.31 24.18 18.03
C ARG A 265 -7.99 23.69 18.65
N GLU A 266 -7.46 22.58 18.14
CA GLU A 266 -6.17 22.05 18.62
C GLU A 266 -5.01 22.99 18.32
N ILE A 267 -4.96 23.57 17.11
CA ILE A 267 -3.96 24.55 16.71
C ILE A 267 -4.04 25.81 17.60
N GLN A 268 -5.27 26.33 17.82
CA GLN A 268 -5.48 27.49 18.69
C GLN A 268 -5.02 27.22 20.12
N ASN A 269 -5.33 26.05 20.68
CA ASN A 269 -4.88 25.67 22.03
C ASN A 269 -3.35 25.58 22.13
N LYS A 270 -2.69 25.04 21.11
CA LYS A 270 -1.22 24.99 21.05
C LYS A 270 -0.61 26.40 20.95
N LEU A 271 -1.21 27.27 20.12
CA LEU A 271 -0.76 28.67 19.98
C LEU A 271 -0.85 29.40 21.29
N LEU A 272 -2.00 29.35 21.99
CA LEU A 272 -2.20 29.95 23.31
C LEU A 272 -1.19 29.41 24.35
N GLY A 273 -0.87 28.11 24.30
CA GLY A 273 0.14 27.51 25.16
C GLY A 273 1.54 28.07 24.91
N VAL A 274 1.90 28.29 23.65
CA VAL A 274 3.19 28.92 23.29
C VAL A 274 3.24 30.39 23.74
N GLU A 275 2.19 31.18 23.48
CA GLU A 275 2.10 32.57 23.92
C GLU A 275 2.18 32.72 25.43
N THR A 276 1.51 31.83 26.18
CA THR A 276 1.60 31.82 27.65
C THR A 276 3.01 31.48 28.12
N ASN A 277 3.71 30.55 27.49
CA ASN A 277 5.07 30.21 27.82
C ASN A 277 6.04 31.39 27.55
N VAL A 278 5.89 32.06 26.40
CA VAL A 278 6.69 33.24 26.04
C VAL A 278 6.50 34.35 27.06
N THR A 279 5.24 34.59 27.47
CA THR A 279 4.96 35.64 28.50
C THR A 279 5.54 35.29 29.86
N ASN A 280 5.64 34.01 30.21
CA ASN A 280 6.24 33.58 31.48
C ASN A 280 7.77 33.63 31.49
N TRP A 281 8.41 33.78 30.31
CA TRP A 281 9.86 33.89 30.15
C TRP A 281 10.35 35.35 30.07
N GLN A 282 9.45 36.31 29.92
CA GLN A 282 9.69 37.76 30.01
C GLN A 282 9.50 38.27 31.46
#